data_1534b21b192be93facfac85c0ca40936
#
_entry.id   1534b21b192be93facfac85c0ca40936
#
_cell.length_a   1.000
_cell.length_b   1.000
_cell.length_c   1.000
_cell.angle_alpha   90.00
_cell.angle_beta   90.00
_cell.angle_gamma   90.00
#
_symmetry.space_group_name_H-M   'P 1'
#
loop_
_entity.id
_entity.type
_entity.pdbx_description
1 polymer ?
#
loop_
_entity_poly.entity_id
_entity_poly.type
_entity_poly.pdbx_seq_one_letter_code
_entity_poly.pdbx_strand_id
1 'polypeptide(L)'
;MAHSLKSATFLIESRIADAARGDCNACYDLGIIYSTGASGTAIDLIEAHKWFNLAAVWGSEAAQSCRSDIAEDMTAREIAEAQRQARAWLVQTGRRAA
;
A
#
# COMPACT_ATOMS: atom_id res chain seq x y z
N MET A 1 10.60 -0.78 23.26
CA MET A 1 9.30 -0.97 23.87
C MET A 1 8.48 -1.98 23.10
N ALA A 2 8.10 -3.06 23.77
CA ALA A 2 7.38 -4.16 23.14
C ALA A 2 6.02 -3.74 22.55
N HIS A 3 5.40 -2.74 23.15
CA HIS A 3 4.09 -2.25 22.71
C HIS A 3 4.12 -1.63 21.32
N SER A 4 5.21 -0.97 20.93
CA SER A 4 5.29 -0.30 19.64
C SER A 4 5.21 -1.28 18.47
N LEU A 5 5.90 -2.42 18.56
CA LEU A 5 5.90 -3.44 17.51
C LEU A 5 4.53 -4.10 17.38
N LYS A 6 3.90 -4.42 18.51
CA LYS A 6 2.55 -5.00 18.48
C LYS A 6 1.53 -4.02 17.92
N SER A 7 1.65 -2.74 18.29
CA SER A 7 0.74 -1.70 17.78
C SER A 7 0.88 -1.50 16.29
N ALA A 8 2.13 -1.51 15.78
CA ALA A 8 2.38 -1.36 14.35
C ALA A 8 1.81 -2.54 13.57
N THR A 9 2.04 -3.77 14.04
CA THR A 9 1.51 -4.98 13.42
C THR A 9 -0.01 -4.97 13.40
N PHE A 10 -0.62 -4.62 14.53
CA PHE A 10 -2.07 -4.54 14.66
C PHE A 10 -2.65 -3.51 13.71
N LEU A 11 -2.02 -2.33 13.62
CA LEU A 11 -2.47 -1.27 12.72
C LEU A 11 -2.42 -1.73 11.27
N ILE A 12 -1.32 -2.35 10.87
CA ILE A 12 -1.16 -2.84 9.48
C ILE A 12 -2.20 -3.91 9.19
N GLU A 13 -2.38 -4.88 10.08
CA GLU A 13 -3.39 -5.93 9.88
C GLU A 13 -4.81 -5.34 9.78
N SER A 14 -5.12 -4.36 10.62
CA SER A 14 -6.40 -3.67 10.59
C SER A 14 -6.62 -2.95 9.26
N ARG A 15 -5.60 -2.25 8.76
CA ARG A 15 -5.69 -1.54 7.48
C ARG A 15 -5.81 -2.53 6.32
N ILE A 16 -5.10 -3.65 6.36
CA ILE A 16 -5.23 -4.69 5.33
C ILE A 16 -6.64 -5.27 5.31
N ALA A 17 -7.23 -5.50 6.48
CA ALA A 17 -8.61 -5.98 6.56
C ALA A 17 -9.60 -4.96 5.94
N ASP A 18 -9.40 -3.67 6.23
CA ASP A 18 -10.23 -2.62 5.64
C ASP A 18 -10.02 -2.52 4.13
N ALA A 19 -8.78 -2.65 3.67
CA ALA A 19 -8.46 -2.65 2.25
C ALA A 19 -9.14 -3.80 1.52
N ALA A 20 -9.21 -4.98 2.16
CA ALA A 20 -9.87 -6.14 1.59
C ALA A 20 -11.37 -5.91 1.39
N ARG A 21 -11.95 -5.00 2.16
CA ARG A 21 -13.35 -4.59 2.01
C ARG A 21 -13.54 -3.46 1.00
N GLY A 22 -12.46 -3.02 0.36
CA GLY A 22 -12.51 -1.96 -0.65
C GLY A 22 -12.34 -0.55 -0.11
N ASP A 23 -11.77 -0.40 1.09
CA ASP A 23 -11.53 0.92 1.67
C ASP A 23 -10.30 1.57 1.04
N CYS A 24 -10.53 2.55 0.18
CA CYS A 24 -9.49 3.29 -0.51
C CYS A 24 -8.55 4.01 0.46
N ASN A 25 -9.09 4.56 1.54
CA ASN A 25 -8.28 5.25 2.54
C ASN A 25 -7.33 4.30 3.25
N ALA A 26 -7.77 3.07 3.50
CA ALA A 26 -6.90 2.05 4.10
C ALA A 26 -5.72 1.73 3.19
N CYS A 27 -5.95 1.63 1.89
CA CYS A 27 -4.87 1.42 0.92
C CYS A 27 -3.89 2.59 0.93
N TYR A 28 -4.39 3.82 0.95
CA TYR A 28 -3.55 5.02 1.02
C TYR A 28 -2.69 5.01 2.29
N ASP A 29 -3.32 4.71 3.44
CA ASP A 29 -2.61 4.65 4.73
C ASP A 29 -1.48 3.62 4.69
N LEU A 30 -1.74 2.44 4.11
CA LEU A 30 -0.71 1.41 3.97
C LEU A 30 0.44 1.89 3.10
N GLY A 31 0.15 2.60 2.02
CA GLY A 31 1.17 3.19 1.18
C GLY A 31 2.06 4.16 1.95
N ILE A 32 1.46 5.01 2.77
CA ILE A 32 2.19 5.96 3.62
C ILE A 32 3.06 5.21 4.64
N ILE A 33 2.51 4.21 5.31
CA ILE A 33 3.25 3.44 6.32
C ILE A 33 4.51 2.82 5.71
N TYR A 34 4.38 2.17 4.56
CA TYR A 34 5.51 1.47 3.95
C TYR A 34 6.49 2.42 3.25
N SER A 35 6.05 3.59 2.80
CA SER A 35 6.96 4.54 2.16
C SER A 35 7.72 5.40 3.14
N THR A 36 7.21 5.58 4.35
CA THR A 36 7.83 6.45 5.36
C THR A 36 8.47 5.70 6.53
N GLY A 37 8.13 4.44 6.70
CA GLY A 37 8.55 3.68 7.87
C GLY A 37 7.79 4.07 9.13
N ALA A 38 6.59 4.62 8.98
CA ALA A 38 5.76 5.02 10.12
C ALA A 38 5.51 3.85 11.05
N SER A 39 5.34 4.15 12.33
CA SER A 39 5.07 3.17 13.39
C SER A 39 6.17 2.12 13.54
N GLY A 40 7.40 2.44 13.12
CA GLY A 40 8.53 1.53 13.24
C GLY A 40 8.58 0.43 12.20
N THR A 41 7.74 0.49 11.19
CA THR A 41 7.74 -0.46 10.08
C THR A 41 8.93 -0.18 9.17
N ALA A 42 9.58 -1.22 8.66
CA ALA A 42 10.65 -1.05 7.69
C ALA A 42 10.09 -0.45 6.39
N ILE A 43 10.82 0.48 5.79
CA ILE A 43 10.45 1.04 4.50
C ILE A 43 10.51 -0.05 3.45
N ASP A 44 9.44 -0.18 2.65
CA ASP A 44 9.34 -1.14 1.56
C ASP A 44 8.60 -0.47 0.41
N LEU A 45 9.36 -0.02 -0.59
CA LEU A 45 8.77 0.74 -1.69
C LEU A 45 7.92 -0.11 -2.63
N ILE A 46 8.19 -1.40 -2.73
CA ILE A 46 7.34 -2.30 -3.52
C ILE A 46 5.96 -2.39 -2.86
N GLU A 47 5.92 -2.62 -1.55
CA GLU A 47 4.65 -2.62 -0.81
C GLU A 47 3.95 -1.27 -0.92
N ALA A 48 4.68 -0.18 -0.72
CA ALA A 48 4.10 1.15 -0.79
C ALA A 48 3.48 1.42 -2.17
N HIS A 49 4.21 1.11 -3.22
CA HIS A 49 3.72 1.30 -4.60
C HIS A 49 2.47 0.48 -4.85
N LYS A 50 2.45 -0.77 -4.39
CA LYS A 50 1.27 -1.64 -4.50
C LYS A 50 0.04 -0.99 -3.88
N TRP A 51 0.16 -0.52 -2.65
CA TRP A 51 -0.99 0.06 -1.93
C TRP A 51 -1.41 1.41 -2.51
N PHE A 52 -0.47 2.26 -2.89
CA PHE A 52 -0.81 3.50 -3.59
C PHE A 52 -1.49 3.23 -4.93
N ASN A 53 -1.03 2.20 -5.64
CA ASN A 53 -1.64 1.83 -6.92
C ASN A 53 -3.10 1.41 -6.73
N LEU A 54 -3.38 0.61 -5.70
CA LEU A 54 -4.75 0.19 -5.39
C LEU A 54 -5.63 1.38 -5.01
N ALA A 55 -5.11 2.29 -4.19
CA ALA A 55 -5.85 3.50 -3.83
C ALA A 55 -6.13 4.37 -5.06
N ALA A 56 -5.14 4.50 -5.95
CA ALA A 56 -5.28 5.30 -7.17
C ALA A 56 -6.33 4.71 -8.12
N VAL A 57 -6.38 3.38 -8.24
CA VAL A 57 -7.37 2.68 -9.05
C VAL A 57 -8.79 3.02 -8.59
N TRP A 58 -8.96 3.23 -7.29
CA TRP A 58 -10.27 3.58 -6.73
C TRP A 58 -10.47 5.10 -6.55
N GLY A 59 -9.65 5.91 -7.22
CA GLY A 59 -9.88 7.33 -7.36
C GLY A 59 -9.08 8.27 -6.50
N SER A 60 -8.08 7.78 -5.74
CA SER A 60 -7.25 8.66 -4.90
C SER A 60 -6.20 9.38 -5.74
N GLU A 61 -6.38 10.68 -5.93
CA GLU A 61 -5.39 11.52 -6.61
C GLU A 61 -4.11 11.67 -5.77
N ALA A 62 -4.26 11.74 -4.44
CA ALA A 62 -3.12 11.81 -3.54
C ALA A 62 -2.24 10.57 -3.68
N ALA A 63 -2.85 9.39 -3.78
CA ALA A 63 -2.12 8.14 -3.97
C ALA A 63 -1.39 8.12 -5.31
N GLN A 64 -2.00 8.66 -6.37
CA GLN A 64 -1.35 8.79 -7.67
C GLN A 64 -0.06 9.59 -7.56
N SER A 65 -0.12 10.73 -6.88
CA SER A 65 1.05 11.59 -6.70
C SER A 65 2.13 10.88 -5.88
N CYS A 66 1.74 10.26 -4.78
CA CYS A 66 2.70 9.52 -3.94
C CYS A 66 3.34 8.37 -4.70
N ARG A 67 2.56 7.63 -5.48
CA ARG A 67 3.07 6.54 -6.30
C ARG A 67 4.14 7.03 -7.28
N SER A 68 3.87 8.15 -7.94
CA SER A 68 4.82 8.75 -8.88
C SER A 68 6.10 9.17 -8.18
N ASP A 69 5.96 9.77 -7.00
CA ASP A 69 7.11 10.24 -6.23
C ASP A 69 8.02 9.09 -5.83
N ILE A 70 7.50 8.01 -5.27
CA ILE A 70 8.34 6.89 -4.84
C ILE A 70 8.90 6.10 -6.01
N ALA A 71 8.23 6.11 -7.16
CA ALA A 71 8.70 5.41 -8.35
C ALA A 71 10.06 5.96 -8.82
N GLU A 72 10.38 7.20 -8.52
CA GLU A 72 11.68 7.78 -8.86
C GLU A 72 12.83 7.07 -8.16
N ASP A 73 12.57 6.44 -7.01
CA ASP A 73 13.57 5.71 -6.24
C ASP A 73 13.49 4.19 -6.47
N MET A 74 12.71 3.75 -7.45
CA MET A 74 12.49 2.33 -7.72
C MET A 74 13.03 1.95 -9.09
N THR A 75 13.47 0.70 -9.22
CA THR A 75 13.83 0.15 -10.53
C THR A 75 12.56 -0.23 -11.29
N ALA A 76 12.69 -0.35 -12.61
CA ALA A 76 11.57 -0.80 -13.45
C ALA A 76 11.07 -2.18 -13.01
N ARG A 77 11.98 -3.06 -12.59
CA ARG A 77 11.64 -4.41 -12.12
C ARG A 77 10.82 -4.34 -10.83
N GLU A 78 11.21 -3.46 -9.91
CA GLU A 78 10.47 -3.26 -8.65
C GLU A 78 9.08 -2.72 -8.91
N ILE A 79 8.95 -1.76 -9.82
CA ILE A 79 7.65 -1.19 -10.20
C ILE A 79 6.76 -2.29 -10.81
N ALA A 80 7.32 -3.10 -11.71
CA ALA A 80 6.58 -4.21 -12.33
C ALA A 80 6.10 -5.21 -11.29
N GLU A 81 6.93 -5.53 -10.29
CA GLU A 81 6.55 -6.44 -9.21
C GLU A 81 5.41 -5.86 -8.37
N ALA A 82 5.49 -4.56 -8.04
CA ALA A 82 4.43 -3.89 -7.29
C ALA A 82 3.10 -3.92 -8.07
N GLN A 83 3.16 -3.67 -9.36
CA GLN A 83 1.97 -3.72 -10.22
C GLN A 83 1.39 -5.13 -10.29
N ARG A 84 2.25 -6.15 -10.38
CA ARG A 84 1.81 -7.55 -10.37
C ARG A 84 1.10 -7.89 -9.05
N GLN A 85 1.66 -7.46 -7.93
CA GLN A 85 1.06 -7.70 -6.62
C GLN A 85 -0.29 -7.00 -6.48
N ALA A 86 -0.40 -5.78 -7.00
CA ALA A 86 -1.66 -5.05 -6.94
C ALA A 86 -2.76 -5.78 -7.72
N ARG A 87 -2.43 -6.29 -8.92
CA ARG A 87 -3.40 -7.07 -9.71
C ARG A 87 -3.80 -8.34 -9.00
N ALA A 88 -2.81 -9.04 -8.39
CA ALA A 88 -3.08 -10.27 -7.64
C ALA A 88 -4.02 -9.99 -6.45
N TRP A 89 -3.82 -8.87 -5.76
CA TRP A 89 -4.68 -8.47 -4.65
C TRP A 89 -6.13 -8.29 -5.10
N LEU A 90 -6.34 -7.61 -6.23
CA LEU A 90 -7.68 -7.41 -6.76
C LEU A 90 -8.38 -8.74 -7.08
N VAL A 91 -7.63 -9.67 -7.66
CA VAL A 91 -8.17 -11.01 -7.95
C VAL A 91 -8.51 -11.74 -6.66
N GLN A 92 -7.58 -11.75 -5.69
CA GLN A 92 -7.74 -12.47 -4.42
C GLN A 92 -8.91 -11.97 -3.60
N THR A 93 -9.17 -10.67 -3.65
CA THR A 93 -10.24 -10.07 -2.87
C THR A 93 -11.54 -9.94 -3.64
N GLY A 94 -11.56 -10.33 -4.91
CA GLY A 94 -12.73 -10.19 -5.77
C GLY A 94 -13.06 -8.74 -6.11
N ARG A 95 -12.16 -7.80 -5.85
CA ARG A 95 -12.36 -6.38 -6.14
C ARG A 95 -11.92 -6.09 -7.56
N ARG A 96 -12.61 -5.15 -8.19
CA ARG A 96 -12.27 -4.73 -9.54
C ARG A 96 -12.12 -3.21 -9.58
N ALA A 97 -11.36 -2.74 -10.56
CA ALA A 97 -11.28 -1.31 -10.83
C ALA A 97 -12.68 -0.83 -11.25
N ALA A 98 -13.07 0.32 -10.73
CA ALA A 98 -14.36 0.90 -11.05
C ALA A 98 -14.42 1.35 -12.53
#